data_cdca571d11b2661df7b547a497edda18
#
_entry.id   cdca571d11b2661df7b547a497edda18
#
_cell.length_a   1.000
_cell.length_b   1.000
_cell.length_c   1.000
_cell.angle_alpha   90.00
_cell.angle_beta   90.00
_cell.angle_gamma   90.00
#
_symmetry.space_group_name_H-M   'P 1'
#
loop_
_entity.id
_entity.type
_entity.pdbx_description
1 polymer ?
#
loop_
_entity_poly.entity_id
_entity_poly.type
_entity_poly.pdbx_seq_one_letter_code
_entity_poly.pdbx_strand_id
1 'polypeptide(L)'
;GTHKTANLLSEEGLNVVTLPKTIDNDLWGTDMTFGFQSAVNIATNAIDCIHTTAASHSRVFIVEVMGHKVGWLTLHAGIAGGADIILLPEIPYDINSVVAALDKRTKEGKRFSILAVAEGAISKEDAALSKKELKAKRKANPYPSISYQIGKEIEERTGQEVRITVPGHMQRGGEPCPYDRVISSRLGAAAARLIIKEKYGYMVGFKDGEIVPVPLGEVAGKLKMVDPDSSIIKEAKGLEIGRASCRERV
;
A
#
# COMPACT_ATOMS: atom_id res chain seq x y z
N GLY A 1 -12.71 -6.19 9.38
CA GLY A 1 -12.08 -6.75 10.52
C GLY A 1 -12.53 -6.20 11.86
N THR A 2 -11.58 -5.96 12.73
CA THR A 2 -11.77 -5.66 14.16
C THR A 2 -12.77 -4.53 14.46
N HIS A 3 -12.71 -3.40 13.73
CA HIS A 3 -13.62 -2.27 13.95
C HIS A 3 -15.07 -2.58 13.59
N LYS A 4 -15.32 -3.45 12.61
CA LYS A 4 -16.67 -3.92 12.30
C LYS A 4 -17.24 -4.75 13.46
N THR A 5 -16.45 -5.68 13.99
CA THR A 5 -16.84 -6.48 15.16
C THR A 5 -17.03 -5.59 16.41
N ALA A 6 -16.11 -4.64 16.64
CA ALA A 6 -16.22 -3.69 17.74
C ALA A 6 -17.49 -2.84 17.67
N ASN A 7 -17.90 -2.41 16.46
CA ASN A 7 -19.15 -1.69 16.29
C ASN A 7 -20.38 -2.53 16.64
N LEU A 8 -20.44 -3.78 16.16
CA LEU A 8 -21.54 -4.69 16.51
C LEU A 8 -21.64 -4.92 18.01
N LEU A 9 -20.52 -5.19 18.69
CA LEU A 9 -20.47 -5.34 20.14
C LEU A 9 -20.90 -4.07 20.88
N SER A 10 -20.53 -2.89 20.36
CA SER A 10 -20.96 -1.62 20.92
C SER A 10 -22.47 -1.40 20.78
N GLU A 11 -23.06 -1.81 19.66
CA GLU A 11 -24.51 -1.78 19.44
C GLU A 11 -25.25 -2.75 20.37
N GLU A 12 -24.62 -3.84 20.78
CA GLU A 12 -25.13 -4.78 21.79
C GLU A 12 -24.94 -4.30 23.24
N GLY A 13 -24.38 -3.08 23.44
CA GLY A 13 -24.21 -2.45 24.74
C GLY A 13 -22.86 -2.68 25.41
N LEU A 14 -21.87 -3.27 24.72
CA LEU A 14 -20.52 -3.42 25.26
C LEU A 14 -19.79 -2.07 25.25
N ASN A 15 -19.11 -1.76 26.36
CA ASN A 15 -18.27 -0.58 26.50
C ASN A 15 -16.97 -0.75 25.70
N VAL A 16 -16.90 -0.18 24.48
CA VAL A 16 -15.79 -0.35 23.55
C VAL A 16 -15.17 0.97 23.17
N VAL A 17 -13.85 1.06 23.25
CA VAL A 17 -13.02 2.09 22.61
C VAL A 17 -11.97 1.38 21.76
N THR A 18 -11.76 1.83 20.53
CA THR A 18 -10.79 1.20 19.62
C THR A 18 -9.68 2.16 19.21
N LEU A 19 -8.57 1.57 18.75
CA LEU A 19 -7.39 2.29 18.29
C LEU A 19 -7.04 1.84 16.85
N PRO A 20 -6.51 2.74 16.00
CA PRO A 20 -6.22 2.47 14.60
C PRO A 20 -4.86 1.76 14.42
N LYS A 21 -4.77 0.48 14.84
CA LYS A 21 -3.55 -0.34 14.74
C LYS A 21 -3.56 -1.17 13.47
N THR A 22 -2.83 -0.73 12.45
CA THR A 22 -2.56 -1.50 11.22
C THR A 22 -1.36 -0.88 10.48
N ILE A 23 -0.64 -1.69 9.72
CA ILE A 23 0.41 -1.21 8.82
C ILE A 23 -0.14 -0.72 7.47
N ASP A 24 -1.39 -1.04 7.15
CA ASP A 24 -1.98 -0.81 5.82
C ASP A 24 -2.50 0.62 5.64
N ASN A 25 -2.69 1.38 6.72
CA ASN A 25 -3.29 2.72 6.74
C ASN A 25 -4.67 2.78 6.07
N ASP A 26 -5.43 1.70 6.15
CA ASP A 26 -6.69 1.45 5.43
C ASP A 26 -7.96 1.81 6.21
N LEU A 27 -7.83 2.37 7.42
CA LEU A 27 -8.95 2.67 8.29
C LEU A 27 -9.57 4.04 7.98
N TRP A 28 -10.86 4.04 7.71
CA TRP A 28 -11.62 5.29 7.56
C TRP A 28 -11.68 6.05 8.89
N GLY A 29 -11.69 7.38 8.82
CA GLY A 29 -11.82 8.23 10.00
C GLY A 29 -10.50 8.59 10.69
N THR A 30 -9.37 8.20 10.13
CA THR A 30 -8.05 8.61 10.60
C THR A 30 -7.11 8.86 9.43
N ASP A 31 -6.26 9.87 9.51
CA ASP A 31 -5.25 10.16 8.48
C ASP A 31 -4.09 9.18 8.59
N MET A 32 -3.77 8.73 9.81
CA MET A 32 -2.64 7.86 10.08
C MET A 32 -3.02 6.74 11.05
N THR A 33 -2.58 5.54 10.72
CA THR A 33 -2.60 4.39 11.64
C THR A 33 -1.21 4.16 12.22
N PHE A 34 -1.11 3.73 13.47
CA PHE A 34 0.20 3.40 14.02
C PHE A 34 0.65 1.99 13.62
N GLY A 35 1.93 1.90 13.31
CA GLY A 35 2.56 0.77 12.62
C GLY A 35 2.81 1.02 11.14
N PHE A 36 2.10 1.96 10.53
CA PHE A 36 2.24 2.29 9.11
C PHE A 36 3.63 2.86 8.79
N GLN A 37 4.08 3.88 9.52
CA GLN A 37 5.38 4.51 9.24
C GLN A 37 6.55 3.55 9.49
N SER A 38 6.45 2.69 10.49
CA SER A 38 7.46 1.63 10.71
C SER A 38 7.52 0.65 9.54
N ALA A 39 6.38 0.26 9.01
CA ALA A 39 6.31 -0.62 7.85
C ALA A 39 6.81 0.08 6.57
N VAL A 40 6.52 1.37 6.38
CA VAL A 40 7.09 2.18 5.28
C VAL A 40 8.61 2.17 5.36
N ASN A 41 9.20 2.41 6.55
CA ASN A 41 10.65 2.38 6.72
C ASN A 41 11.26 1.03 6.31
N ILE A 42 10.64 -0.08 6.70
CA ILE A 42 11.14 -1.42 6.34
C ILE A 42 11.02 -1.66 4.83
N ALA A 43 9.89 -1.31 4.23
CA ALA A 43 9.68 -1.47 2.80
C ALA A 43 10.62 -0.57 1.98
N THR A 44 10.85 0.68 2.42
CA THR A 44 11.81 1.61 1.81
C THR A 44 13.23 1.04 1.88
N ASN A 45 13.64 0.55 3.06
CA ASN A 45 14.97 -0.06 3.22
C ASN A 45 15.17 -1.28 2.30
N ALA A 46 14.12 -2.07 2.08
CA ALA A 46 14.18 -3.17 1.11
C ALA A 46 14.42 -2.66 -0.33
N ILE A 47 13.77 -1.56 -0.72
CA ILE A 47 13.98 -0.91 -2.03
C ILE A 47 15.40 -0.35 -2.13
N ASP A 48 15.92 0.31 -1.08
CA ASP A 48 17.28 0.85 -1.02
C ASP A 48 18.34 -0.25 -1.17
N CYS A 49 18.14 -1.39 -0.52
CA CYS A 49 19.01 -2.56 -0.69
C CYS A 49 19.02 -3.05 -2.15
N ILE A 50 17.88 -3.01 -2.83
CA ILE A 50 17.77 -3.36 -4.25
C ILE A 50 18.49 -2.34 -5.12
N HIS A 51 18.38 -1.02 -4.85
CA HIS A 51 19.09 0.02 -5.58
C HIS A 51 20.60 -0.25 -5.62
N THR A 52 21.18 -0.63 -4.48
CA THR A 52 22.62 -0.91 -4.38
C THR A 52 23.05 -2.05 -5.29
N THR A 53 22.26 -3.13 -5.36
CA THR A 53 22.59 -4.26 -6.23
C THR A 53 22.18 -4.02 -7.68
N ALA A 54 21.12 -3.27 -7.93
CA ALA A 54 20.59 -3.00 -9.26
C ALA A 54 21.57 -2.20 -10.13
N ALA A 55 22.32 -1.29 -9.51
CA ALA A 55 23.30 -0.46 -10.20
C ALA A 55 24.40 -1.27 -10.93
N SER A 56 24.69 -2.51 -10.48
CA SER A 56 25.67 -3.40 -11.09
C SER A 56 25.11 -4.35 -12.15
N HIS A 57 23.79 -4.36 -12.38
CA HIS A 57 23.13 -5.29 -13.28
C HIS A 57 22.04 -4.59 -14.11
N SER A 58 22.06 -4.81 -15.42
CA SER A 58 21.02 -4.28 -16.33
C SER A 58 19.76 -5.16 -16.28
N ARG A 59 18.91 -4.97 -15.25
CA ARG A 59 17.75 -5.83 -14.96
C ARG A 59 16.54 -5.02 -14.50
N VAL A 60 15.39 -5.65 -14.53
CA VAL A 60 14.19 -5.16 -13.87
C VAL A 60 14.07 -5.82 -12.51
N PHE A 61 13.84 -5.02 -11.47
CA PHE A 61 13.61 -5.49 -10.11
C PHE A 61 12.18 -5.16 -9.69
N ILE A 62 11.51 -6.13 -9.10
CA ILE A 62 10.18 -5.96 -8.52
C ILE A 62 10.29 -6.16 -7.01
N VAL A 63 9.82 -5.19 -6.23
CA VAL A 63 9.67 -5.30 -4.79
C VAL A 63 8.17 -5.35 -4.48
N GLU A 64 7.69 -6.50 -3.99
CA GLU A 64 6.31 -6.65 -3.60
C GLU A 64 6.08 -6.14 -2.19
N VAL A 65 5.15 -5.21 -2.04
CA VAL A 65 4.86 -4.53 -0.78
C VAL A 65 3.47 -4.93 -0.30
N MET A 66 3.34 -5.19 1.01
CA MET A 66 2.07 -5.47 1.67
C MET A 66 1.11 -4.27 1.59
N GLY A 67 -0.14 -4.46 2.00
CA GLY A 67 -1.18 -3.42 2.03
C GLY A 67 -2.58 -4.00 1.78
N HIS A 68 -2.68 -5.31 1.59
CA HIS A 68 -3.93 -6.04 1.34
C HIS A 68 -4.73 -5.46 0.17
N LYS A 69 -5.70 -4.60 0.42
CA LYS A 69 -6.61 -4.02 -0.59
C LYS A 69 -6.30 -2.58 -0.94
N VAL A 70 -5.35 -1.97 -0.27
CA VAL A 70 -5.01 -0.55 -0.43
C VAL A 70 -3.54 -0.38 -0.73
N GLY A 71 -3.21 0.67 -1.46
CA GLY A 71 -1.86 0.93 -1.96
C GLY A 71 -1.03 1.89 -1.11
N TRP A 72 -1.50 2.34 0.05
CA TRP A 72 -0.80 3.36 0.85
C TRP A 72 0.65 2.99 1.16
N LEU A 73 0.89 1.76 1.63
CA LEU A 73 2.23 1.31 2.00
C LEU A 73 3.17 1.29 0.78
N THR A 74 2.69 0.74 -0.32
CA THR A 74 3.44 0.67 -1.58
C THR A 74 3.72 2.06 -2.16
N LEU A 75 2.74 2.96 -2.12
CA LEU A 75 2.89 4.32 -2.61
C LEU A 75 3.97 5.08 -1.84
N HIS A 76 3.89 5.07 -0.51
CA HIS A 76 4.86 5.77 0.33
C HIS A 76 6.26 5.16 0.22
N ALA A 77 6.37 3.83 0.32
CA ALA A 77 7.66 3.16 0.20
C ALA A 77 8.27 3.30 -1.20
N GLY A 78 7.45 3.24 -2.25
CA GLY A 78 7.90 3.41 -3.63
C GLY A 78 8.41 4.82 -3.92
N ILE A 79 7.71 5.86 -3.43
CA ILE A 79 8.18 7.25 -3.54
C ILE A 79 9.47 7.44 -2.73
N ALA A 80 9.47 7.03 -1.47
CA ALA A 80 10.61 7.21 -0.56
C ALA A 80 11.85 6.45 -1.02
N GLY A 81 11.70 5.23 -1.53
CA GLY A 81 12.78 4.40 -2.05
C GLY A 81 13.14 4.68 -3.51
N GLY A 82 12.51 5.67 -4.16
CA GLY A 82 12.84 6.04 -5.54
C GLY A 82 12.51 4.95 -6.57
N ALA A 83 11.42 4.21 -6.38
CA ALA A 83 10.96 3.26 -7.39
C ALA A 83 10.59 3.97 -8.69
N ASP A 84 10.93 3.38 -9.82
CA ASP A 84 10.65 3.94 -11.14
C ASP A 84 9.20 3.76 -11.58
N ILE A 85 8.56 2.70 -11.10
CA ILE A 85 7.15 2.38 -11.37
C ILE A 85 6.50 1.92 -10.06
N ILE A 86 5.29 2.42 -9.79
CA ILE A 86 4.49 2.01 -8.63
C ILE A 86 3.16 1.46 -9.13
N LEU A 87 2.79 0.24 -8.73
CA LEU A 87 1.52 -0.39 -9.09
C LEU A 87 0.65 -0.56 -7.85
N LEU A 88 -0.55 0.03 -7.87
CA LEU A 88 -1.49 0.11 -6.75
C LEU A 88 -2.79 -0.63 -7.05
N PRO A 89 -3.51 -1.17 -6.04
CA PRO A 89 -4.81 -1.79 -6.23
C PRO A 89 -5.87 -0.84 -6.77
N GLU A 90 -5.79 0.44 -6.38
CA GLU A 90 -6.75 1.49 -6.73
C GLU A 90 -6.62 1.98 -8.17
N ILE A 91 -5.48 1.72 -8.80
CA ILE A 91 -5.18 2.13 -10.17
C ILE A 91 -4.82 0.88 -10.98
N PRO A 92 -5.81 0.22 -11.62
CA PRO A 92 -5.56 -0.98 -12.40
C PRO A 92 -4.50 -0.75 -13.49
N TYR A 93 -3.46 -1.58 -13.48
CA TYR A 93 -2.35 -1.43 -14.42
C TYR A 93 -2.66 -2.03 -15.80
N ASP A 94 -2.02 -1.44 -16.81
CA ASP A 94 -1.93 -2.00 -18.16
C ASP A 94 -0.48 -2.46 -18.38
N ILE A 95 -0.30 -3.77 -18.60
CA ILE A 95 1.04 -4.33 -18.81
C ILE A 95 1.75 -3.74 -20.02
N ASN A 96 1.02 -3.34 -21.07
CA ASN A 96 1.62 -2.69 -22.23
C ASN A 96 2.20 -1.32 -21.87
N SER A 97 1.54 -0.59 -20.97
CA SER A 97 2.04 0.69 -20.45
C SER A 97 3.28 0.50 -19.57
N VAL A 98 3.33 -0.58 -18.76
CA VAL A 98 4.52 -0.95 -17.97
C VAL A 98 5.70 -1.24 -18.90
N VAL A 99 5.50 -2.09 -19.90
CA VAL A 99 6.53 -2.44 -20.88
C VAL A 99 7.02 -1.20 -21.64
N ALA A 100 6.10 -0.35 -22.10
CA ALA A 100 6.47 0.89 -22.81
C ALA A 100 7.31 1.84 -21.93
N ALA A 101 7.03 1.91 -20.61
CA ALA A 101 7.84 2.71 -19.69
C ALA A 101 9.24 2.11 -19.50
N LEU A 102 9.37 0.79 -19.39
CA LEU A 102 10.65 0.09 -19.30
C LEU A 102 11.49 0.28 -20.57
N ASP A 103 10.87 0.14 -21.74
CA ASP A 103 11.53 0.36 -23.02
C ASP A 103 12.01 1.81 -23.20
N LYS A 104 11.20 2.77 -22.77
CA LYS A 104 11.58 4.18 -22.78
C LYS A 104 12.83 4.40 -21.92
N ARG A 105 12.85 3.89 -20.70
CA ARG A 105 13.97 3.99 -19.77
C ARG A 105 15.25 3.38 -20.36
N THR A 106 15.13 2.21 -20.97
CA THR A 106 16.25 1.54 -21.65
C THR A 106 16.80 2.41 -22.80
N LYS A 107 15.94 3.00 -23.62
CA LYS A 107 16.33 3.92 -24.69
C LYS A 107 17.00 5.21 -24.18
N GLU A 108 16.63 5.64 -22.99
CA GLU A 108 17.24 6.79 -22.29
C GLU A 108 18.56 6.41 -21.58
N GLY A 109 19.04 5.18 -21.74
CA GLY A 109 20.32 4.71 -21.17
C GLY A 109 20.25 4.32 -19.69
N LYS A 110 19.03 4.20 -19.12
CA LYS A 110 18.86 3.69 -17.76
C LYS A 110 19.13 2.19 -17.74
N ARG A 111 20.10 1.78 -16.91
CA ARG A 111 20.58 0.39 -16.89
C ARG A 111 19.66 -0.58 -16.16
N PHE A 112 18.88 -0.10 -15.20
CA PHE A 112 17.94 -0.90 -14.41
C PHE A 112 16.65 -0.16 -14.16
N SER A 113 15.63 -0.89 -13.74
CA SER A 113 14.36 -0.32 -13.28
C SER A 113 13.86 -1.04 -12.06
N ILE A 114 13.31 -0.30 -11.11
CA ILE A 114 12.71 -0.83 -9.87
C ILE A 114 11.21 -0.56 -9.89
N LEU A 115 10.43 -1.64 -9.74
CA LEU A 115 8.98 -1.58 -9.60
C LEU A 115 8.61 -1.85 -8.13
N ALA A 116 7.88 -0.94 -7.50
CA ALA A 116 7.17 -1.22 -6.25
C ALA A 116 5.75 -1.69 -6.59
N VAL A 117 5.42 -2.91 -6.23
CA VAL A 117 4.15 -3.54 -6.58
C VAL A 117 3.38 -3.88 -5.31
N ALA A 118 2.16 -3.35 -5.16
CA ALA A 118 1.29 -3.76 -4.06
C ALA A 118 0.84 -5.21 -4.24
N GLU A 119 0.81 -5.99 -3.17
CA GLU A 119 0.31 -7.38 -3.20
C GLU A 119 -1.12 -7.51 -3.72
N GLY A 120 -1.90 -6.42 -3.61
CA GLY A 120 -3.26 -6.31 -4.11
C GLY A 120 -3.38 -5.69 -5.50
N ALA A 121 -2.29 -5.39 -6.19
CA ALA A 121 -2.33 -4.81 -7.54
C ALA A 121 -3.15 -5.68 -8.50
N ILE A 122 -3.82 -5.03 -9.44
CA ILE A 122 -4.74 -5.69 -10.37
C ILE A 122 -4.57 -5.12 -11.78
N SER A 123 -4.61 -5.97 -12.79
CA SER A 123 -4.60 -5.53 -14.19
C SER A 123 -5.95 -4.91 -14.60
N LYS A 124 -5.97 -4.12 -15.67
CA LYS A 124 -7.22 -3.58 -16.23
C LYS A 124 -8.18 -4.68 -16.66
N GLU A 125 -7.65 -5.76 -17.24
CA GLU A 125 -8.42 -6.91 -17.66
C GLU A 125 -9.09 -7.60 -16.45
N ASP A 126 -8.33 -7.81 -15.38
CA ASP A 126 -8.83 -8.44 -14.17
C ASP A 126 -9.81 -7.55 -13.40
N ALA A 127 -9.62 -6.25 -13.43
CA ALA A 127 -10.53 -5.28 -12.81
C ALA A 127 -11.91 -5.25 -13.50
N ALA A 128 -11.99 -5.64 -14.77
CA ALA A 128 -13.23 -5.75 -15.53
C ALA A 128 -14.02 -7.03 -15.21
N LEU A 129 -13.42 -8.00 -14.52
CA LEU A 129 -14.07 -9.27 -14.17
C LEU A 129 -15.04 -9.12 -13.00
N SER A 130 -16.09 -9.93 -12.96
CA SER A 130 -16.92 -10.06 -11.77
C SER A 130 -16.11 -10.63 -10.59
N LYS A 131 -16.56 -10.34 -9.36
CA LYS A 131 -15.92 -10.86 -8.13
C LYS A 131 -15.76 -12.40 -8.14
N LYS A 132 -16.72 -13.11 -8.75
CA LYS A 132 -16.71 -14.58 -8.84
C LYS A 132 -15.63 -15.06 -9.81
N GLU A 133 -15.56 -14.46 -10.98
CA GLU A 133 -14.55 -14.78 -12.02
C GLU A 133 -13.14 -14.44 -11.54
N LEU A 134 -12.95 -13.25 -10.94
CA LEU A 134 -11.67 -12.85 -10.37
C LEU A 134 -11.19 -13.83 -9.28
N LYS A 135 -12.11 -14.26 -8.40
CA LYS A 135 -11.78 -15.25 -7.37
C LYS A 135 -11.39 -16.61 -7.98
N ALA A 136 -12.11 -17.05 -9.02
CA ALA A 136 -11.79 -18.27 -9.74
C ALA A 136 -10.43 -18.19 -10.44
N LYS A 137 -10.16 -17.07 -11.14
CA LYS A 137 -8.88 -16.80 -11.81
C LYS A 137 -7.72 -16.79 -10.81
N ARG A 138 -7.87 -16.10 -9.68
CA ARG A 138 -6.83 -16.08 -8.63
C ARG A 138 -6.56 -17.47 -8.03
N LYS A 139 -7.60 -18.29 -7.87
CA LYS A 139 -7.44 -19.68 -7.38
C LYS A 139 -6.71 -20.58 -8.39
N ALA A 140 -6.89 -20.33 -9.67
CA ALA A 140 -6.26 -21.08 -10.77
C ALA A 140 -4.86 -20.53 -11.13
N ASN A 141 -4.47 -19.37 -10.58
CA ASN A 141 -3.19 -18.74 -10.88
C ASN A 141 -2.04 -19.62 -10.35
N PRO A 142 -1.08 -20.04 -11.21
CA PRO A 142 0.05 -20.86 -10.79
C PRO A 142 1.15 -20.08 -10.08
N TYR A 143 1.09 -18.76 -10.12
CA TYR A 143 2.12 -17.89 -9.54
C TYR A 143 1.91 -17.68 -8.04
N PRO A 144 2.99 -17.64 -7.23
CA PRO A 144 2.90 -17.43 -5.77
C PRO A 144 2.30 -16.06 -5.39
N SER A 145 2.51 -15.05 -6.24
CA SER A 145 1.95 -13.71 -6.06
C SER A 145 1.81 -12.97 -7.38
N ILE A 146 1.19 -11.79 -7.34
CA ILE A 146 0.99 -10.92 -8.52
C ILE A 146 2.33 -10.46 -9.12
N SER A 147 3.35 -10.25 -8.30
CA SER A 147 4.66 -9.81 -8.77
C SER A 147 5.35 -10.86 -9.64
N TYR A 148 5.16 -12.14 -9.35
CA TYR A 148 5.69 -13.23 -10.21
C TYR A 148 4.97 -13.28 -11.56
N GLN A 149 3.67 -13.05 -11.57
CA GLN A 149 2.91 -12.95 -12.83
C GLN A 149 3.40 -11.77 -13.67
N ILE A 150 3.47 -10.57 -13.07
CA ILE A 150 3.96 -9.35 -13.74
C ILE A 150 5.39 -9.54 -14.23
N GLY A 151 6.26 -10.11 -13.41
CA GLY A 151 7.65 -10.38 -13.78
C GLY A 151 7.74 -11.27 -15.01
N LYS A 152 6.98 -12.36 -15.06
CA LYS A 152 6.94 -13.27 -16.19
C LYS A 152 6.44 -12.58 -17.47
N GLU A 153 5.37 -11.78 -17.36
CA GLU A 153 4.84 -11.02 -18.50
C GLU A 153 5.84 -9.97 -19.02
N ILE A 154 6.63 -9.35 -18.14
CA ILE A 154 7.71 -8.42 -18.54
C ILE A 154 8.82 -9.17 -19.27
N GLU A 155 9.32 -10.30 -18.72
CA GLU A 155 10.36 -11.11 -19.37
C GLU A 155 9.97 -11.54 -20.77
N GLU A 156 8.76 -12.05 -20.94
CA GLU A 156 8.25 -12.54 -22.24
C GLU A 156 8.13 -11.43 -23.29
N ARG A 157 7.81 -10.19 -22.86
CA ARG A 157 7.59 -9.07 -23.78
C ARG A 157 8.82 -8.25 -24.09
N THR A 158 9.76 -8.17 -23.14
CA THR A 158 10.94 -7.30 -23.27
C THR A 158 12.24 -8.06 -23.46
N GLY A 159 12.27 -9.34 -23.10
CA GLY A 159 13.51 -10.13 -23.02
C GLY A 159 14.43 -9.71 -21.87
N GLN A 160 14.04 -8.77 -21.02
CA GLN A 160 14.82 -8.32 -19.87
C GLN A 160 14.69 -9.32 -18.72
N GLU A 161 15.80 -9.60 -18.03
CA GLU A 161 15.78 -10.43 -16.84
C GLU A 161 15.07 -9.72 -15.69
N VAL A 162 14.11 -10.38 -15.02
CA VAL A 162 13.37 -9.85 -13.89
C VAL A 162 13.77 -10.55 -12.59
N ARG A 163 14.01 -9.79 -11.55
CA ARG A 163 14.25 -10.29 -10.19
C ARG A 163 13.15 -9.79 -9.26
N ILE A 164 12.64 -10.68 -8.42
CA ILE A 164 11.51 -10.39 -7.53
C ILE A 164 11.97 -10.54 -6.08
N THR A 165 11.68 -9.53 -5.28
CA THR A 165 11.89 -9.52 -3.84
C THR A 165 10.56 -9.34 -3.15
N VAL A 166 10.21 -10.26 -2.26
CA VAL A 166 8.99 -10.20 -1.45
C VAL A 166 9.40 -10.12 0.03
N PRO A 167 9.53 -8.93 0.62
CA PRO A 167 9.85 -8.78 2.04
C PRO A 167 8.82 -9.46 2.96
N GLY A 168 7.57 -9.53 2.51
CA GLY A 168 6.49 -10.23 3.22
C GLY A 168 6.34 -9.78 4.67
N HIS A 169 6.28 -10.73 5.60
CA HIS A 169 6.06 -10.45 7.02
C HIS A 169 7.18 -9.66 7.70
N MET A 170 8.35 -9.49 7.09
CA MET A 170 9.39 -8.58 7.63
C MET A 170 8.84 -7.16 7.80
N GLN A 171 7.91 -6.73 6.94
CA GLN A 171 7.24 -5.43 7.03
C GLN A 171 6.38 -5.25 8.30
N ARG A 172 6.09 -6.34 9.01
CA ARG A 172 5.37 -6.36 10.31
C ARG A 172 6.30 -6.48 11.52
N GLY A 173 7.59 -6.61 11.29
CA GLY A 173 8.61 -6.85 12.30
C GLY A 173 9.39 -5.60 12.66
N GLY A 174 10.50 -5.80 13.37
CA GLY A 174 11.43 -4.75 13.77
C GLY A 174 10.90 -3.84 14.88
N GLU A 175 11.68 -2.79 15.17
CA GLU A 175 11.32 -1.80 16.17
C GLU A 175 10.41 -0.71 15.58
N PRO A 176 9.42 -0.21 16.35
CA PRO A 176 8.61 0.92 15.92
C PRO A 176 9.48 2.17 15.73
N CYS A 177 9.24 2.90 14.63
CA CYS A 177 9.90 4.17 14.41
C CYS A 177 9.43 5.23 15.41
N PRO A 178 10.20 6.33 15.61
CA PRO A 178 9.83 7.39 16.55
C PRO A 178 8.42 7.96 16.34
N TYR A 179 8.01 8.10 15.09
CA TYR A 179 6.67 8.61 14.76
C TYR A 179 5.58 7.70 15.33
N ASP A 180 5.66 6.38 15.10
CA ASP A 180 4.66 5.43 15.58
C ASP A 180 4.64 5.33 17.11
N ARG A 181 5.79 5.49 17.78
CA ARG A 181 5.88 5.52 19.24
C ARG A 181 5.15 6.74 19.82
N VAL A 182 5.35 7.91 19.22
CA VAL A 182 4.70 9.16 19.66
C VAL A 182 3.20 9.12 19.41
N ILE A 183 2.76 8.76 18.19
CA ILE A 183 1.34 8.77 17.86
C ILE A 183 0.55 7.72 18.65
N SER A 184 1.11 6.53 18.84
CA SER A 184 0.45 5.48 19.65
C SER A 184 0.28 5.89 21.12
N SER A 185 1.27 6.59 21.68
CA SER A 185 1.17 7.14 23.04
C SER A 185 0.07 8.21 23.15
N ARG A 186 -0.01 9.14 22.17
CA ARG A 186 -1.07 10.14 22.10
C ARG A 186 -2.46 9.51 21.99
N LEU A 187 -2.62 8.52 21.10
CA LEU A 187 -3.86 7.78 20.90
C LEU A 187 -4.27 7.00 22.15
N GLY A 188 -3.32 6.33 22.81
CA GLY A 188 -3.56 5.59 24.06
C GLY A 188 -4.03 6.52 25.19
N ALA A 189 -3.38 7.68 25.37
CA ALA A 189 -3.79 8.68 26.36
C ALA A 189 -5.19 9.23 26.09
N ALA A 190 -5.56 9.42 24.82
CA ALA A 190 -6.90 9.87 24.45
C ALA A 190 -7.96 8.77 24.67
N ALA A 191 -7.64 7.50 24.37
CA ALA A 191 -8.52 6.38 24.69
C ALA A 191 -8.79 6.28 26.19
N ALA A 192 -7.77 6.41 27.04
CA ALA A 192 -7.92 6.44 28.49
C ALA A 192 -8.86 7.57 28.94
N ARG A 193 -8.73 8.77 28.36
CA ARG A 193 -9.63 9.91 28.67
C ARG A 193 -11.09 9.64 28.26
N LEU A 194 -11.34 8.91 27.17
CA LEU A 194 -12.70 8.51 26.78
C LEU A 194 -13.28 7.54 27.81
N ILE A 195 -12.50 6.55 28.24
CA ILE A 195 -12.92 5.56 29.25
C ILE A 195 -13.23 6.24 30.59
N ILE A 196 -12.36 7.14 31.08
CA ILE A 196 -12.59 7.89 32.31
C ILE A 196 -13.87 8.74 32.25
N LYS A 197 -14.22 9.24 31.05
CA LYS A 197 -15.45 10.00 30.79
C LYS A 197 -16.66 9.12 30.45
N GLU A 198 -16.52 7.80 30.55
CA GLU A 198 -17.54 6.82 30.17
C GLU A 198 -18.09 7.01 28.76
N LYS A 199 -17.24 7.48 27.84
CA LYS A 199 -17.56 7.67 26.42
C LYS A 199 -17.07 6.47 25.60
N TYR A 200 -18.01 5.62 25.24
CA TYR A 200 -17.78 4.38 24.49
C TYR A 200 -18.37 4.47 23.06
N GLY A 201 -18.08 3.47 22.22
CA GLY A 201 -18.55 3.44 20.84
C GLY A 201 -17.70 4.27 19.87
N TYR A 202 -16.45 4.55 20.23
CA TYR A 202 -15.55 5.38 19.42
C TYR A 202 -14.24 4.67 19.07
N MET A 203 -13.71 5.00 17.90
CA MET A 203 -12.30 4.87 17.57
C MET A 203 -11.60 6.19 17.89
N VAL A 204 -10.43 6.14 18.50
CA VAL A 204 -9.57 7.32 18.64
C VAL A 204 -8.78 7.50 17.34
N GLY A 205 -9.13 8.47 16.53
CA GLY A 205 -8.48 8.78 15.26
C GLY A 205 -7.47 9.93 15.36
N PHE A 206 -6.65 10.07 14.33
CA PHE A 206 -5.75 11.21 14.12
C PHE A 206 -6.21 11.92 12.84
N LYS A 207 -6.60 13.19 12.94
CA LYS A 207 -7.09 14.00 11.82
C LYS A 207 -6.54 15.41 11.90
N ASP A 208 -6.00 15.92 10.82
CA ASP A 208 -5.49 17.30 10.71
C ASP A 208 -4.54 17.70 11.87
N GLY A 209 -3.66 16.77 12.30
CA GLY A 209 -2.72 16.99 13.38
C GLY A 209 -3.27 16.73 14.79
N GLU A 210 -4.59 16.56 14.94
CA GLU A 210 -5.29 16.41 16.21
C GLU A 210 -5.77 14.98 16.47
N ILE A 211 -5.93 14.64 17.75
CA ILE A 211 -6.52 13.38 18.16
C ILE A 211 -8.02 13.60 18.42
N VAL A 212 -8.85 12.88 17.68
CA VAL A 212 -10.30 13.03 17.70
C VAL A 212 -11.02 11.70 17.95
N PRO A 213 -12.15 11.70 18.66
CA PRO A 213 -13.03 10.53 18.73
C PRO A 213 -13.85 10.42 17.44
N VAL A 214 -13.84 9.26 16.82
CA VAL A 214 -14.64 8.96 15.62
C VAL A 214 -15.63 7.85 15.96
N PRO A 215 -16.94 8.04 15.74
CA PRO A 215 -17.95 7.01 16.02
C PRO A 215 -17.65 5.71 15.28
N LEU A 216 -17.75 4.56 15.94
CA LEU A 216 -17.45 3.26 15.34
C LEU A 216 -18.34 2.97 14.12
N GLY A 217 -19.59 3.43 14.12
CA GLY A 217 -20.50 3.29 12.97
C GLY A 217 -20.01 4.02 11.71
N GLU A 218 -19.21 5.08 11.85
CA GLU A 218 -18.60 5.77 10.71
C GLU A 218 -17.37 5.04 10.15
N VAL A 219 -16.68 4.25 10.97
CA VAL A 219 -15.46 3.50 10.62
C VAL A 219 -15.79 2.10 10.09
N ALA A 220 -16.81 1.47 10.68
CA ALA A 220 -17.14 0.08 10.43
C ALA A 220 -17.46 -0.20 8.95
N GLY A 221 -16.71 -1.15 8.36
CA GLY A 221 -16.95 -1.60 6.99
C GLY A 221 -16.48 -0.64 5.88
N LYS A 222 -15.89 0.50 6.22
CA LYS A 222 -15.30 1.43 5.25
C LYS A 222 -13.79 1.22 5.16
N LEU A 223 -13.25 1.40 3.95
CA LEU A 223 -11.82 1.41 3.68
C LEU A 223 -11.39 2.81 3.26
N LYS A 224 -10.22 3.23 3.73
CA LYS A 224 -9.54 4.43 3.26
C LYS A 224 -8.64 4.03 2.09
N MET A 225 -9.17 4.14 0.88
CA MET A 225 -8.47 3.87 -0.37
C MET A 225 -7.54 5.04 -0.73
N VAL A 226 -6.50 4.77 -1.51
CA VAL A 226 -5.72 5.84 -2.17
C VAL A 226 -6.60 6.46 -3.25
N ASP A 227 -6.82 7.77 -3.16
CA ASP A 227 -7.52 8.50 -4.21
C ASP A 227 -6.59 8.68 -5.43
N PRO A 228 -6.96 8.15 -6.61
CA PRO A 228 -6.16 8.30 -7.83
C PRO A 228 -5.92 9.75 -8.25
N ASP A 229 -6.76 10.68 -7.81
CA ASP A 229 -6.68 12.11 -8.10
C ASP A 229 -6.01 12.93 -7.00
N SER A 230 -5.52 12.28 -5.94
CA SER A 230 -4.83 12.94 -4.82
C SER A 230 -3.55 13.66 -5.27
N SER A 231 -3.14 14.66 -4.48
CA SER A 231 -1.91 15.42 -4.75
C SER A 231 -0.67 14.51 -4.78
N ILE A 232 -0.55 13.58 -3.86
CA ILE A 232 0.60 12.66 -3.80
C ILE A 232 0.74 11.80 -5.07
N ILE A 233 -0.40 11.37 -5.66
CA ILE A 233 -0.38 10.64 -6.95
C ILE A 233 0.04 11.58 -8.08
N LYS A 234 -0.47 12.81 -8.12
CA LYS A 234 -0.08 13.82 -9.13
C LYS A 234 1.39 14.18 -9.02
N GLU A 235 1.91 14.35 -7.82
CA GLU A 235 3.31 14.64 -7.54
C GLU A 235 4.21 13.47 -7.95
N ALA A 236 3.86 12.24 -7.58
CA ALA A 236 4.58 11.04 -8.01
C ALA A 236 4.66 10.94 -9.54
N LYS A 237 3.55 11.21 -10.25
CA LYS A 237 3.53 11.30 -11.73
C LYS A 237 4.45 12.41 -12.25
N GLY A 238 4.46 13.56 -11.60
CA GLY A 238 5.33 14.70 -11.96
C GLY A 238 6.82 14.40 -11.82
N LEU A 239 7.20 13.56 -10.88
CA LEU A 239 8.55 13.05 -10.68
C LEU A 239 8.93 11.91 -11.64
N GLU A 240 8.08 11.64 -12.66
CA GLU A 240 8.21 10.51 -13.58
C GLU A 240 8.06 9.11 -12.93
N ILE A 241 7.76 9.06 -11.64
CA ILE A 241 7.44 7.82 -10.95
C ILE A 241 6.08 7.32 -11.44
N GLY A 242 6.05 6.11 -11.99
CA GLY A 242 4.80 5.43 -12.32
C GLY A 242 4.05 5.93 -13.55
N ARG A 243 4.69 6.55 -14.54
CA ARG A 243 4.04 6.87 -15.82
C ARG A 243 3.39 5.68 -16.52
N ALA A 244 3.72 4.46 -16.11
CA ALA A 244 3.13 3.23 -16.65
C ALA A 244 1.70 2.96 -16.14
N SER A 245 1.34 3.42 -14.94
CA SER A 245 0.00 3.21 -14.38
C SER A 245 -0.98 4.34 -14.73
N CYS A 246 -0.50 5.43 -15.31
CA CYS A 246 -1.26 6.66 -15.47
C CYS A 246 -1.15 7.22 -16.87
N ARG A 247 -1.75 6.57 -17.85
CA ARG A 247 -2.17 7.23 -19.06
C ARG A 247 -3.68 7.43 -19.05
N GLU A 248 -4.00 8.67 -18.85
CA GLU A 248 -4.89 9.47 -19.68
C GLU A 248 -4.60 10.91 -19.29
N ARG A 249 -4.12 11.55 -20.15
CA ARG A 249 -4.21 12.38 -21.30
C ARG A 249 -4.47 13.84 -21.04
N VAL A 250 -3.78 14.52 -21.74
CA VAL A 250 -4.47 15.48 -22.64
C VAL A 250 -4.34 14.98 -24.04
#